data_fa2dbd03508d3e8b8cf38579a10325ff
#
_entry.id   fa2dbd03508d3e8b8cf38579a10325ff
#
_cell.length_a   1.000
_cell.length_b   1.000
_cell.length_c   1.000
_cell.angle_alpha   90.00
_cell.angle_beta   90.00
_cell.angle_gamma   90.00
#
_symmetry.space_group_name_H-M   'P 1'
#
loop_
_entity.id
_entity.type
_entity.pdbx_description
1 polymer ?
#
loop_
_entity_poly.entity_id
_entity_poly.type
_entity_poly.pdbx_seq_one_letter_code
_entity_poly.pdbx_strand_id
1 'polypeptide(L)'
;MQTIDSSKAAENVTGSDGAIHIPSNPTLAGLASLTRNVAYKTGADDLVMDIIAPQSTGDDDNRRYPTVIFVQGSAWTTPHRDYEIPQLSALAREGFVVATVNHRDASSDPHDVFPAYLEDVTAAIR
;
A
#
# COMPACT_ATOMS: atom_id res chain seq x y z
N MET A 1 2.90 3.96 -20.62
CA MET A 1 4.12 3.36 -20.04
C MET A 1 5.30 4.15 -20.56
N GLN A 2 5.81 5.09 -19.77
CA GLN A 2 7.00 5.85 -20.14
C GLN A 2 8.22 4.98 -19.89
N THR A 3 8.95 4.67 -20.95
CA THR A 3 10.25 4.01 -20.86
C THR A 3 11.22 4.99 -20.21
N ILE A 4 11.75 4.64 -19.06
CA ILE A 4 12.82 5.41 -18.43
C ILE A 4 14.04 5.23 -19.33
N ASP A 5 14.43 6.29 -20.03
CA ASP A 5 15.67 6.32 -20.78
C ASP A 5 16.84 6.37 -19.80
N SER A 6 17.41 5.21 -19.53
CA SER A 6 18.56 5.06 -18.66
C SER A 6 19.84 5.73 -19.20
N SER A 7 19.84 6.22 -20.44
CA SER A 7 20.99 6.90 -21.04
C SER A 7 21.18 8.35 -20.53
N LYS A 8 20.18 8.92 -19.86
CA LYS A 8 20.26 10.20 -19.13
C LYS A 8 20.52 10.06 -17.64
N ALA A 9 20.82 8.85 -17.17
CA ALA A 9 21.21 8.62 -15.81
C ALA A 9 22.58 9.21 -15.57
N ALA A 10 22.58 10.36 -14.92
CA ALA A 10 23.68 10.94 -14.17
C ALA A 10 24.93 11.29 -14.98
N GLU A 11 25.07 12.53 -15.36
CA GLU A 11 26.38 13.15 -15.25
C GLU A 11 26.77 13.09 -13.76
N ASN A 12 27.62 12.13 -13.42
CA ASN A 12 28.20 12.02 -12.09
C ASN A 12 29.05 13.24 -11.83
N VAL A 13 28.51 14.26 -11.21
CA VAL A 13 29.30 15.37 -10.69
C VAL A 13 29.98 14.81 -9.44
N THR A 14 31.24 14.47 -9.57
CA THR A 14 32.08 14.12 -8.43
C THR A 14 32.33 15.39 -7.63
N GLY A 15 31.75 15.48 -6.44
CA GLY A 15 32.06 16.57 -5.52
C GLY A 15 33.52 16.51 -5.08
N SER A 16 34.04 17.61 -4.55
CA SER A 16 35.43 17.74 -4.05
C SER A 16 35.76 16.78 -2.90
N ASP A 17 34.75 16.13 -2.32
CA ASP A 17 34.81 15.14 -1.24
C ASP A 17 34.74 13.69 -1.72
N GLY A 18 34.68 13.45 -3.04
CA GLY A 18 34.52 12.12 -3.62
C GLY A 18 33.11 11.55 -3.53
N ALA A 19 32.12 12.31 -3.04
CA ALA A 19 30.74 11.89 -3.00
C ALA A 19 30.12 11.89 -4.40
N ILE A 20 29.33 10.86 -4.71
CA ILE A 20 28.52 10.81 -5.93
C ILE A 20 27.20 11.53 -5.65
N HIS A 21 26.97 12.64 -6.31
CA HIS A 21 25.71 13.34 -6.24
C HIS A 21 24.71 12.71 -7.23
N ILE A 22 23.68 12.10 -6.70
CA ILE A 22 22.55 11.62 -7.50
C ILE A 22 21.48 12.72 -7.46
N PRO A 23 21.17 13.37 -8.60
CA PRO A 23 20.12 14.39 -8.60
C PRO A 23 18.78 13.78 -8.22
N SER A 24 18.01 14.49 -7.39
CA SER A 24 16.64 14.11 -7.12
C SER A 24 15.82 14.16 -8.41
N ASN A 25 14.95 13.17 -8.62
CA ASN A 25 14.03 13.20 -9.76
C ASN A 25 12.80 14.05 -9.37
N PRO A 26 12.68 15.30 -9.87
CA PRO A 26 11.57 16.18 -9.50
C PRO A 26 10.22 15.72 -10.08
N THR A 27 10.23 14.72 -10.96
CA THR A 27 8.99 14.15 -11.54
C THR A 27 8.48 12.95 -10.76
N LEU A 28 9.14 12.53 -9.68
CA LEU A 28 8.57 11.53 -8.80
C LEU A 28 7.28 12.06 -8.19
N ALA A 29 6.21 11.29 -8.33
CA ALA A 29 4.97 11.53 -7.63
C ALA A 29 5.21 11.71 -6.13
N GLY A 30 4.32 12.36 -5.43
CA GLY A 30 4.45 12.67 -4.02
C GLY A 30 4.80 11.48 -3.14
N LEU A 31 5.08 11.72 -1.89
CA LEU A 31 5.34 10.67 -0.92
C LEU A 31 4.04 9.97 -0.53
N ALA A 32 4.15 8.74 -0.10
CA ALA A 32 3.06 7.99 0.51
C ALA A 32 3.37 7.71 1.99
N SER A 33 2.35 7.73 2.82
CA SER A 33 2.41 7.30 4.21
C SER A 33 1.83 5.90 4.36
N LEU A 34 2.32 5.14 5.33
CA LEU A 34 1.82 3.82 5.68
C LEU A 34 1.39 3.79 7.13
N THR A 35 0.10 3.50 7.36
CA THR A 35 -0.46 3.25 8.69
C THR A 35 -0.76 1.76 8.80
N ARG A 36 -0.13 1.09 9.76
CA ARG A 36 -0.22 -0.36 9.91
C ARG A 36 -1.23 -0.78 10.97
N ASN A 37 -1.76 -1.99 10.79
CA ASN A 37 -2.58 -2.70 11.78
C ASN A 37 -3.82 -1.91 12.23
N VAL A 38 -4.48 -1.25 11.29
CA VAL A 38 -5.77 -0.59 11.55
C VAL A 38 -6.84 -1.67 11.65
N ALA A 39 -7.44 -1.83 12.84
CA ALA A 39 -8.51 -2.79 13.04
C ALA A 39 -9.76 -2.36 12.26
N TYR A 40 -10.29 -3.25 11.44
CA TYR A 40 -11.57 -3.04 10.75
C TYR A 40 -12.68 -3.96 11.30
N LYS A 41 -12.29 -4.98 12.04
CA LYS A 41 -13.20 -5.87 12.77
C LYS A 41 -12.56 -6.23 14.09
N THR A 42 -13.31 -6.11 15.18
CA THR A 42 -12.88 -6.45 16.53
C THR A 42 -13.69 -7.63 17.07
N GLY A 43 -13.09 -8.41 17.94
CA GLY A 43 -13.73 -9.59 18.54
C GLY A 43 -12.73 -10.73 18.73
N ALA A 44 -13.20 -11.98 18.69
CA ALA A 44 -12.34 -13.16 18.82
C ALA A 44 -11.30 -13.27 17.68
N ASP A 45 -11.65 -12.69 16.52
CA ASP A 45 -10.81 -12.64 15.32
C ASP A 45 -10.53 -11.18 14.98
N ASP A 46 -9.55 -10.58 15.63
CA ASP A 46 -9.14 -9.20 15.31
C ASP A 46 -8.54 -9.16 13.91
N LEU A 47 -9.30 -8.57 12.98
CA LEU A 47 -8.90 -8.42 11.60
C LEU A 47 -8.45 -6.98 11.35
N VAL A 48 -7.32 -6.85 10.67
CA VAL A 48 -6.64 -5.57 10.49
C VAL A 48 -6.31 -5.33 9.03
N MET A 49 -6.11 -4.06 8.69
CA MET A 49 -5.64 -3.62 7.38
C MET A 49 -4.42 -2.70 7.54
N ASP A 50 -3.64 -2.59 6.49
CA ASP A 50 -2.63 -1.55 6.36
C ASP A 50 -3.12 -0.52 5.35
N ILE A 51 -3.03 0.75 5.69
CA ILE A 51 -3.51 1.86 4.86
C ILE A 51 -2.31 2.62 4.30
N ILE A 52 -2.23 2.71 2.98
CA ILE A 52 -1.25 3.49 2.25
C ILE A 52 -2.00 4.70 1.67
N ALA A 53 -1.56 5.89 2.03
CA ALA A 53 -2.23 7.13 1.62
C ALA A 53 -1.22 8.13 1.03
N PRO A 54 -1.66 9.05 0.15
CA PRO A 54 -0.85 10.19 -0.22
C PRO A 54 -0.42 10.94 1.03
N GLN A 55 0.86 11.33 1.09
CA GLN A 55 1.31 12.17 2.19
C GLN A 55 0.76 13.58 2.04
N SER A 56 0.00 14.03 3.01
CA SER A 56 -0.50 15.41 3.07
C SER A 56 0.65 16.39 3.33
N THR A 57 0.66 17.49 2.61
CA THR A 57 1.61 18.58 2.80
C THR A 57 1.04 19.73 3.64
N GLY A 58 0.06 19.46 4.47
CA GLY A 58 -0.46 20.39 5.49
C GLY A 58 -1.67 21.22 5.08
N ASP A 59 -1.79 21.60 3.80
CA ASP A 59 -2.93 22.40 3.32
C ASP A 59 -4.11 21.56 2.80
N ASP A 60 -3.96 20.24 2.80
CA ASP A 60 -4.87 19.29 2.14
C ASP A 60 -5.79 18.50 3.11
N ASP A 61 -5.94 18.92 4.36
CA ASP A 61 -6.69 18.19 5.41
C ASP A 61 -8.16 17.84 5.04
N ASN A 62 -8.72 18.51 4.02
CA ASN A 62 -10.08 18.25 3.54
C ASN A 62 -10.13 17.52 2.19
N ARG A 63 -9.01 17.15 1.61
CA ARG A 63 -8.98 16.43 0.33
C ARG A 63 -9.48 15.01 0.51
N ARG A 64 -10.40 14.60 -0.35
CA ARG A 64 -10.88 13.21 -0.42
C ARG A 64 -10.20 12.50 -1.59
N TYR A 65 -9.74 11.30 -1.32
CA TYR A 65 -9.10 10.46 -2.32
C TYR A 65 -9.96 9.24 -2.61
N PRO A 66 -10.00 8.78 -3.86
CA PRO A 66 -10.61 7.48 -4.15
C PRO A 66 -9.88 6.37 -3.41
N THR A 67 -10.63 5.41 -2.91
CA THR A 67 -10.09 4.31 -2.10
C THR A 67 -10.12 3.00 -2.87
N VAL A 68 -9.02 2.27 -2.81
CA VAL A 68 -8.86 0.91 -3.34
C VAL A 68 -8.69 -0.05 -2.18
N ILE A 69 -9.56 -1.05 -2.09
CA ILE A 69 -9.37 -2.18 -1.17
C ILE A 69 -8.66 -3.29 -1.93
N PHE A 70 -7.49 -3.65 -1.46
CA PHE A 70 -6.68 -4.70 -2.04
C PHE A 70 -6.76 -5.97 -1.19
N VAL A 71 -7.13 -7.06 -1.84
CA VAL A 71 -7.16 -8.39 -1.24
C VAL A 71 -6.12 -9.24 -1.95
N GLN A 72 -5.12 -9.71 -1.22
CA GLN A 72 -4.08 -10.55 -1.79
C GLN A 72 -4.66 -11.87 -2.31
N GLY A 73 -4.22 -12.30 -3.48
CA GLY A 73 -4.54 -13.62 -4.04
C GLY A 73 -3.81 -14.73 -3.32
N SER A 74 -4.46 -15.37 -2.36
CA SER A 74 -3.90 -16.45 -1.55
C SER A 74 -4.73 -17.74 -1.58
N ALA A 75 -5.71 -17.84 -2.50
CA ALA A 75 -6.74 -18.89 -2.48
C ALA A 75 -7.47 -18.96 -1.12
N TRP A 76 -7.65 -17.81 -0.47
CA TRP A 76 -8.26 -17.65 0.86
C TRP A 76 -7.52 -18.35 2.00
N THR A 77 -6.25 -18.71 1.80
CA THR A 77 -5.34 -19.15 2.86
C THR A 77 -4.69 -17.94 3.54
N THR A 78 -3.64 -18.15 4.30
CA THR A 78 -2.96 -17.09 5.07
C THR A 78 -2.68 -15.85 4.21
N PRO A 79 -3.30 -14.70 4.47
CA PRO A 79 -3.05 -13.48 3.73
C PRO A 79 -1.75 -12.81 4.18
N HIS A 80 -0.99 -12.28 3.23
CA HIS A 80 0.25 -11.55 3.47
C HIS A 80 0.11 -10.11 2.98
N ARG A 81 -0.33 -9.20 3.83
CA ARG A 81 -0.58 -7.79 3.51
C ARG A 81 0.65 -7.03 3.05
N ASP A 82 1.85 -7.56 3.34
CA ASP A 82 3.11 -6.85 3.11
C ASP A 82 3.66 -7.02 1.69
N TYR A 83 3.26 -8.07 0.98
CA TYR A 83 3.93 -8.46 -0.27
C TYR A 83 3.83 -7.42 -1.37
N GLU A 84 2.69 -6.76 -1.49
CA GLU A 84 2.43 -5.80 -2.57
C GLU A 84 2.56 -4.34 -2.14
N ILE A 85 3.00 -4.06 -0.90
CA ILE A 85 3.16 -2.67 -0.42
C ILE A 85 4.00 -1.80 -1.39
N PRO A 86 5.13 -2.28 -1.96
CA PRO A 86 5.89 -1.45 -2.90
C PRO A 86 5.09 -1.05 -4.15
N GLN A 87 4.31 -1.97 -4.71
CA GLN A 87 3.46 -1.70 -5.89
C GLN A 87 2.26 -0.82 -5.53
N LEU A 88 1.63 -1.10 -4.39
CA LEU A 88 0.48 -0.35 -3.89
C LEU A 88 0.86 1.09 -3.52
N SER A 89 2.09 1.31 -3.06
CA SER A 89 2.61 2.65 -2.79
C SER A 89 2.66 3.53 -4.04
N ALA A 90 2.80 2.95 -5.22
CA ALA A 90 2.74 3.71 -6.47
C ALA A 90 1.35 4.30 -6.69
N LEU A 91 0.27 3.55 -6.40
CA LEU A 91 -1.10 4.06 -6.47
C LEU A 91 -1.34 5.19 -5.47
N ALA A 92 -0.83 5.07 -4.25
CA ALA A 92 -0.98 6.13 -3.25
C ALA A 92 -0.28 7.41 -3.70
N ARG A 93 0.87 7.31 -4.35
CA ARG A 93 1.59 8.46 -4.91
C ARG A 93 0.86 9.13 -6.08
N GLU A 94 -0.02 8.40 -6.76
CA GLU A 94 -0.91 8.92 -7.81
C GLU A 94 -2.25 9.47 -7.26
N GLY A 95 -2.43 9.51 -5.96
CA GLY A 95 -3.59 10.13 -5.33
C GLY A 95 -4.72 9.17 -4.98
N PHE A 96 -4.41 7.91 -4.71
CA PHE A 96 -5.35 6.93 -4.17
C PHE A 96 -5.04 6.65 -2.70
N VAL A 97 -6.06 6.36 -1.91
CA VAL A 97 -5.87 5.63 -0.65
C VAL A 97 -6.00 4.14 -0.95
N VAL A 98 -5.03 3.36 -0.50
CA VAL A 98 -5.05 1.90 -0.71
C VAL A 98 -5.04 1.21 0.65
N ALA A 99 -6.02 0.33 0.88
CA ALA A 99 -6.05 -0.51 2.06
C ALA A 99 -5.78 -1.96 1.65
N THR A 100 -4.70 -2.55 2.14
CA THR A 100 -4.43 -3.99 2.02
C THR A 100 -4.93 -4.69 3.26
N VAL A 101 -5.82 -5.66 3.09
CA VAL A 101 -6.59 -6.27 4.17
C VAL A 101 -6.18 -7.72 4.39
N ASN A 102 -6.21 -8.17 5.65
CA ASN A 102 -6.24 -9.59 5.93
C ASN A 102 -7.69 -10.09 5.99
N HIS A 103 -7.84 -11.38 6.04
CA HIS A 103 -9.10 -12.09 6.23
C HIS A 103 -8.82 -13.38 6.99
N ARG A 104 -9.85 -14.05 7.47
CA ARG A 104 -9.70 -15.38 8.07
C ARG A 104 -9.12 -16.36 7.06
N ASP A 105 -8.26 -17.24 7.57
CA ASP A 105 -7.58 -18.26 6.78
C ASP A 105 -8.45 -19.51 6.67
N ALA A 106 -8.98 -19.77 5.48
CA ALA A 106 -9.84 -20.92 5.23
C ALA A 106 -9.13 -22.29 5.39
N SER A 107 -7.81 -22.31 5.51
CA SER A 107 -7.06 -23.53 5.75
C SER A 107 -6.81 -23.80 7.24
N SER A 108 -7.00 -22.81 8.10
CA SER A 108 -6.68 -22.90 9.52
C SER A 108 -7.81 -23.46 10.37
N ASP A 109 -9.06 -23.15 10.03
CA ASP A 109 -10.25 -23.61 10.76
C ASP A 109 -11.36 -24.03 9.79
N PRO A 110 -12.01 -25.19 9.98
CA PRO A 110 -13.16 -25.61 9.17
C PRO A 110 -14.33 -24.62 9.18
N HIS A 111 -14.40 -23.73 10.17
CA HIS A 111 -15.42 -22.69 10.26
C HIS A 111 -15.04 -21.41 9.48
N ASP A 112 -13.79 -21.25 9.07
CA ASP A 112 -13.31 -20.09 8.33
C ASP A 112 -13.39 -20.25 6.81
N VAL A 113 -14.19 -21.19 6.37
CA VAL A 113 -14.53 -21.38 4.94
C VAL A 113 -15.56 -20.35 4.47
N PHE A 114 -15.96 -20.45 3.21
CA PHE A 114 -17.03 -19.62 2.67
C PHE A 114 -18.30 -19.70 3.55
N PRO A 115 -18.94 -18.56 3.92
CA PRO A 115 -18.66 -17.19 3.43
C PRO A 115 -17.75 -16.34 4.36
N ALA A 116 -17.09 -16.93 5.36
CA ALA A 116 -16.41 -16.21 6.43
C ALA A 116 -15.41 -15.15 5.92
N TYR A 117 -14.51 -15.53 5.02
CA TYR A 117 -13.53 -14.60 4.45
C TYR A 117 -14.17 -13.52 3.56
N LEU A 118 -15.30 -13.81 2.91
CA LEU A 118 -16.06 -12.82 2.14
C LEU A 118 -16.72 -11.78 3.06
N GLU A 119 -17.24 -12.22 4.21
CA GLU A 119 -17.78 -11.33 5.24
C GLU A 119 -16.70 -10.40 5.80
N ASP A 120 -15.48 -10.90 5.98
CA ASP A 120 -14.35 -10.10 6.46
C ASP A 120 -13.98 -9.00 5.46
N VAL A 121 -13.82 -9.34 4.19
CA VAL A 121 -13.55 -8.35 3.14
C VAL A 121 -14.70 -7.34 3.03
N THR A 122 -15.94 -7.80 3.15
CA THR A 122 -17.11 -6.91 3.13
C THR A 122 -17.11 -5.96 4.34
N ALA A 123 -16.66 -6.42 5.50
CA ALA A 123 -16.51 -5.56 6.68
C ALA A 123 -15.43 -4.51 6.50
N ALA A 124 -14.34 -4.86 5.83
CA ALA A 124 -13.23 -3.91 5.55
C ALA A 124 -13.64 -2.76 4.61
N ILE A 125 -14.71 -2.92 3.81
CA ILE A 125 -15.22 -1.89 2.90
C ILE A 125 -16.12 -0.86 3.62
N ARG A 126 -16.63 -1.19 4.80
CA ARG A 126 -17.60 -0.36 5.56
C ARG A 126 -16.94 0.54 6.58
#